data_bf3fb92a8b649c41dc65a3295a062f1a
#
_entry.id   bf3fb92a8b649c41dc65a3295a062f1a
#
_cell.length_a   1.000
_cell.length_b   1.000
_cell.length_c   1.000
_cell.angle_alpha   90.00
_cell.angle_beta   90.00
_cell.angle_gamma   90.00
#
_symmetry.space_group_name_H-M   'P 1'
#
loop_
_entity.id
_entity.type
_entity.pdbx_description
1 polymer ?
#
loop_
_entity_poly.entity_id
_entity_poly.type
_entity_poly.pdbx_seq_one_letter_code
_entity_poly.pdbx_strand_id
1 'polypeptide(L)'
;MNQKKKKILVRIGSLRHGGAEKVLATFLKNLPDDKYEIDLLLNLYSGKYLTEIPGWINVLYLNKGEMITTNRLQDIPVKTFRVMYQFVLKKFPKLLYSTILKNKKYDIEFAAIHGFRDEILNSPLKNSKKIVWIHNDLRKTHFHNYTDNEIRKFFGFDKILVISEHIQKDFENLARNENEKNRIVRIYNPLDTNEILNKANVNWESTQDPAPVFISVGTVFPQKGFDRLLKVHQRLLHEGF
;
A
#
# COMPACT_ATOMS: atom_id res chain seq x y z
N MET A 1 22.03 28.16 -1.21
CA MET A 1 20.89 28.29 -0.28
C MET A 1 20.35 26.89 0.01
N ASN A 2 20.47 26.41 1.27
CA ASN A 2 19.88 25.12 1.64
C ASN A 2 18.35 25.25 1.60
N GLN A 3 17.72 24.66 0.61
CA GLN A 3 16.27 24.63 0.51
C GLN A 3 15.72 23.79 1.68
N LYS A 4 14.79 24.36 2.46
CA LYS A 4 14.17 23.66 3.61
C LYS A 4 13.53 22.35 3.11
N LYS A 5 13.90 21.20 3.70
CA LYS A 5 13.32 19.89 3.38
C LYS A 5 11.80 19.90 3.60
N LYS A 6 11.08 19.26 2.70
CA LYS A 6 9.64 19.02 2.85
C LYS A 6 9.40 17.89 3.85
N LYS A 7 8.54 18.12 4.84
CA LYS A 7 8.18 17.13 5.85
C LYS A 7 6.98 16.31 5.41
N ILE A 8 7.15 14.99 5.34
CA ILE A 8 6.14 14.08 4.84
C ILE A 8 5.79 13.04 5.91
N LEU A 9 4.49 12.90 6.21
CA LEU A 9 3.96 11.74 6.92
C LEU A 9 3.49 10.72 5.90
N VAL A 10 4.03 9.50 5.95
CA VAL A 10 3.59 8.37 5.12
C VAL A 10 2.88 7.35 6.00
N ARG A 11 1.67 6.93 5.60
CA ARG A 11 0.83 5.96 6.33
C ARG A 11 0.67 4.67 5.57
N ILE A 12 1.04 3.55 6.22
CA ILE A 12 0.78 2.19 5.75
C ILE A 12 0.55 1.24 6.93
N GLY A 13 -0.07 0.07 6.70
CA GLY A 13 -0.39 -0.88 7.76
C GLY A 13 0.83 -1.59 8.33
N SER A 14 1.67 -2.13 7.48
CA SER A 14 2.91 -2.84 7.80
C SER A 14 3.79 -2.90 6.54
N LEU A 15 4.96 -3.52 6.62
CA LEU A 15 5.84 -3.74 5.46
C LEU A 15 6.08 -5.24 5.20
N ARG A 16 5.00 -6.05 5.25
CA ARG A 16 5.12 -7.51 5.22
C ARG A 16 5.44 -8.09 3.82
N HIS A 17 4.44 -8.56 3.09
CA HIS A 17 4.65 -9.34 1.86
C HIS A 17 3.76 -8.88 0.69
N GLY A 18 3.03 -7.78 0.83
CA GLY A 18 2.13 -7.30 -0.21
C GLY A 18 2.84 -6.55 -1.33
N GLY A 19 2.20 -6.48 -2.50
CA GLY A 19 2.72 -5.70 -3.63
C GLY A 19 2.78 -4.20 -3.34
N ALA A 20 1.79 -3.66 -2.63
CA ALA A 20 1.77 -2.24 -2.27
C ALA A 20 2.91 -1.87 -1.30
N GLU A 21 3.27 -2.78 -0.38
CA GLU A 21 4.38 -2.63 0.55
C GLU A 21 5.73 -2.64 -0.18
N LYS A 22 5.93 -3.55 -1.15
CA LYS A 22 7.16 -3.55 -1.98
C LYS A 22 7.26 -2.29 -2.83
N VAL A 23 6.16 -1.89 -3.46
CA VAL A 23 6.09 -0.65 -4.26
C VAL A 23 6.45 0.56 -3.41
N LEU A 24 5.88 0.68 -2.19
CA LEU A 24 6.21 1.77 -1.28
C LEU A 24 7.68 1.74 -0.86
N ALA A 25 8.23 0.58 -0.50
CA ALA A 25 9.64 0.45 -0.13
C ALA A 25 10.57 0.89 -1.28
N THR A 26 10.28 0.41 -2.52
CA THR A 26 11.02 0.82 -3.71
C THR A 26 10.90 2.32 -3.98
N PHE A 27 9.70 2.90 -3.81
CA PHE A 27 9.49 4.33 -3.97
C PHE A 27 10.30 5.13 -2.95
N LEU A 28 10.23 4.77 -1.66
CA LEU A 28 10.94 5.46 -0.58
C LEU A 28 12.46 5.38 -0.73
N LYS A 29 12.98 4.22 -1.19
CA LYS A 29 14.42 4.00 -1.44
C LYS A 29 14.98 4.96 -2.50
N ASN A 30 14.15 5.40 -3.45
CA ASN A 30 14.56 6.27 -4.55
C ASN A 30 14.25 7.75 -4.31
N LEU A 31 13.76 8.13 -3.12
CA LEU A 31 13.58 9.54 -2.79
C LEU A 31 14.88 10.18 -2.32
N PRO A 32 15.17 11.42 -2.73
CA PRO A 32 16.37 12.14 -2.31
C PRO A 32 16.25 12.61 -0.85
N ASP A 33 17.23 12.25 -0.03
CA ASP A 33 17.28 12.59 1.40
C ASP A 33 17.58 14.08 1.66
N ASP A 34 18.16 14.76 0.70
CA ASP A 34 18.43 16.22 0.79
C ASP A 34 17.16 17.07 0.64
N LYS A 35 16.08 16.53 0.03
CA LYS A 35 14.83 17.25 -0.23
C LYS A 35 13.72 16.95 0.76
N TYR A 36 13.75 15.78 1.40
CA TYR A 36 12.64 15.29 2.21
C TYR A 36 13.08 14.90 3.63
N GLU A 37 12.17 15.11 4.58
CA GLU A 37 12.19 14.55 5.92
C GLU A 37 10.92 13.69 6.06
N ILE A 38 11.07 12.38 6.24
CA ILE A 38 9.95 11.44 6.19
C ILE A 38 9.78 10.73 7.52
N ASP A 39 8.56 10.81 8.07
CA ASP A 39 8.08 9.92 9.11
C ASP A 39 7.17 8.84 8.44
N LEU A 40 7.60 7.59 8.48
CA LEU A 40 6.83 6.43 8.02
C LEU A 40 6.12 5.80 9.22
N LEU A 41 4.81 5.98 9.31
CA LEU A 41 4.01 5.46 10.42
C LEU A 41 3.28 4.18 10.05
N LEU A 42 3.59 3.10 10.76
CA LEU A 42 3.04 1.76 10.61
C LEU A 42 2.00 1.47 11.71
N ASN A 43 0.96 0.70 11.39
CA ASN A 43 0.11 0.10 12.43
C ASN A 43 0.87 -1.00 13.19
N LEU A 44 1.67 -1.78 12.45
CA LEU A 44 2.46 -2.87 13.01
C LEU A 44 3.89 -2.82 12.49
N TYR A 45 4.86 -2.71 13.38
CA TYR A 45 6.28 -2.82 13.05
C TYR A 45 6.62 -4.29 12.79
N SER A 46 6.37 -4.72 11.56
CA SER A 46 6.60 -6.09 11.09
C SER A 46 6.73 -6.12 9.57
N GLY A 47 7.58 -7.00 9.08
CA GLY A 47 7.67 -7.32 7.67
C GLY A 47 9.07 -7.27 7.08
N LYS A 48 9.25 -8.05 6.01
CA LYS A 48 10.55 -8.21 5.34
C LYS A 48 11.08 -6.93 4.68
N TYR A 49 10.17 -6.03 4.28
CA TYR A 49 10.58 -4.78 3.62
C TYR A 49 11.02 -3.69 4.60
N LEU A 50 10.99 -3.93 5.92
CA LEU A 50 11.56 -3.01 6.90
C LEU A 50 13.05 -2.78 6.69
N THR A 51 13.77 -3.82 6.27
CA THR A 51 15.21 -3.75 6.00
C THR A 51 15.55 -3.00 4.70
N GLU A 52 14.55 -2.77 3.84
CA GLU A 52 14.72 -2.02 2.60
C GLU A 52 14.46 -0.51 2.77
N ILE A 53 13.95 -0.09 3.94
CA ILE A 53 13.69 1.32 4.20
C ILE A 53 15.03 2.03 4.49
N PRO A 54 15.33 3.14 3.78
CA PRO A 54 16.54 3.91 4.03
C PRO A 54 16.65 4.40 5.48
N GLY A 55 17.85 4.34 6.04
CA GLY A 55 18.10 4.71 7.45
C GLY A 55 17.82 6.17 7.81
N TRP A 56 17.71 7.05 6.82
CA TRP A 56 17.34 8.47 7.04
C TRP A 56 15.83 8.68 7.23
N ILE A 57 15.00 7.68 6.92
CA ILE A 57 13.55 7.71 7.14
C ILE A 57 13.27 7.28 8.58
N ASN A 58 12.53 8.11 9.30
CA ASN A 58 12.13 7.81 10.67
C ASN A 58 10.90 6.89 10.68
N VAL A 59 11.06 5.66 11.16
CA VAL A 59 9.98 4.68 11.22
C VAL A 59 9.30 4.71 12.58
N LEU A 60 8.04 5.11 12.58
CA LEU A 60 7.14 5.12 13.72
C LEU A 60 6.15 3.96 13.64
N TYR A 61 5.61 3.50 14.76
CA TYR A 61 4.62 2.42 14.78
C TYR A 61 3.65 2.53 15.95
N LEU A 62 2.46 1.96 15.76
CA LEU A 62 1.45 1.86 16.82
C LEU A 62 1.68 0.62 17.68
N ASN A 63 2.07 -0.49 17.07
CA ASN A 63 2.32 -1.76 17.73
C ASN A 63 3.61 -2.41 17.20
N LYS A 64 4.30 -3.17 18.04
CA LYS A 64 5.47 -3.97 17.69
C LYS A 64 5.18 -5.46 17.85
N GLY A 65 5.86 -6.29 17.08
CA GLY A 65 5.78 -7.75 17.12
C GLY A 65 5.00 -8.35 15.96
N GLU A 66 4.89 -9.67 15.94
CA GLU A 66 4.28 -10.41 14.85
C GLU A 66 2.75 -10.22 14.76
N MET A 67 2.21 -10.42 13.56
CA MET A 67 0.77 -10.45 13.38
C MET A 67 0.21 -11.73 14.02
N ILE A 68 -0.76 -11.55 14.89
CA ILE A 68 -1.46 -12.68 15.52
C ILE A 68 -2.51 -13.18 14.53
N THR A 69 -2.21 -14.32 13.89
CA THR A 69 -3.09 -14.98 12.91
C THR A 69 -3.92 -16.09 13.56
N THR A 70 -3.53 -16.55 14.74
CA THR A 70 -4.19 -17.63 15.49
C THR A 70 -5.40 -17.11 16.28
N ASN A 71 -6.35 -18.02 16.55
CA ASN A 71 -7.48 -17.76 17.46
C ASN A 71 -7.30 -18.48 18.80
N ARG A 72 -6.06 -18.70 19.25
CA ARG A 72 -5.80 -19.29 20.57
C ARG A 72 -6.31 -18.34 21.64
N LEU A 73 -6.87 -18.89 22.73
CA LEU A 73 -7.45 -18.09 23.81
C LEU A 73 -6.45 -17.09 24.42
N GLN A 74 -5.19 -17.48 24.53
CA GLN A 74 -4.10 -16.63 25.04
C GLN A 74 -3.80 -15.41 24.16
N ASP A 75 -4.12 -15.46 22.85
CA ASP A 75 -3.84 -14.39 21.89
C ASP A 75 -4.97 -13.35 21.81
N ILE A 76 -6.18 -13.73 22.28
CA ILE A 76 -7.38 -12.89 22.20
C ILE A 76 -7.20 -11.53 22.88
N PRO A 77 -6.69 -11.43 24.12
CA PRO A 77 -6.56 -10.13 24.79
C PRO A 77 -5.66 -9.15 24.04
N VAL A 78 -4.49 -9.65 23.57
CA VAL A 78 -3.53 -8.82 22.82
C VAL A 78 -4.10 -8.39 21.48
N LYS A 79 -4.76 -9.30 20.77
CA LYS A 79 -5.42 -9.02 19.49
C LYS A 79 -6.52 -7.98 19.67
N THR A 80 -7.39 -8.15 20.65
CA THR A 80 -8.48 -7.24 20.96
C THR A 80 -7.95 -5.85 21.34
N PHE A 81 -6.94 -5.79 22.21
CA PHE A 81 -6.30 -4.53 22.59
C PHE A 81 -5.73 -3.80 21.38
N ARG A 82 -4.97 -4.49 20.51
CA ARG A 82 -4.41 -3.89 19.27
C ARG A 82 -5.49 -3.33 18.34
N VAL A 83 -6.55 -4.10 18.13
CA VAL A 83 -7.69 -3.68 17.27
C VAL A 83 -8.39 -2.46 17.87
N MET A 84 -8.71 -2.52 19.18
CA MET A 84 -9.36 -1.41 19.87
C MET A 84 -8.49 -0.14 19.85
N TYR A 85 -7.20 -0.28 20.14
CA TYR A 85 -6.25 0.84 20.11
C TYR A 85 -6.18 1.50 18.73
N GLN A 86 -6.05 0.70 17.66
CA GLN A 86 -6.07 1.21 16.30
C GLN A 86 -7.40 1.87 15.94
N PHE A 87 -8.52 1.29 16.36
CA PHE A 87 -9.85 1.85 16.14
C PHE A 87 -10.00 3.22 16.80
N VAL A 88 -9.57 3.36 18.07
CA VAL A 88 -9.60 4.64 18.80
C VAL A 88 -8.77 5.70 18.10
N LEU A 89 -7.53 5.38 17.71
CA LEU A 89 -6.66 6.32 17.02
C LEU A 89 -7.20 6.71 15.64
N LYS A 90 -7.81 5.78 14.92
CA LYS A 90 -8.47 6.05 13.62
C LYS A 90 -9.69 6.96 13.79
N LYS A 91 -10.48 6.74 14.84
CA LYS A 91 -11.69 7.55 15.13
C LYS A 91 -11.35 8.94 15.66
N PHE A 92 -10.25 9.06 16.39
CA PHE A 92 -9.79 10.30 17.00
C PHE A 92 -8.38 10.68 16.51
N PRO A 93 -8.23 11.19 15.27
CA PRO A 93 -6.93 11.52 14.69
C PRO A 93 -6.12 12.52 15.53
N LYS A 94 -6.78 13.45 16.23
CA LYS A 94 -6.11 14.38 17.14
C LYS A 94 -5.27 13.67 18.21
N LEU A 95 -5.77 12.52 18.71
CA LEU A 95 -5.05 11.71 19.69
C LEU A 95 -3.79 11.09 19.07
N LEU A 96 -3.88 10.55 17.85
CA LEU A 96 -2.73 10.05 17.11
C LEU A 96 -1.65 11.12 16.94
N TYR A 97 -2.06 12.32 16.52
CA TYR A 97 -1.13 13.43 16.27
C TYR A 97 -0.50 13.98 17.56
N SER A 98 -1.23 14.03 18.66
CA SER A 98 -0.69 14.51 19.94
C SER A 98 0.24 13.51 20.61
N THR A 99 -0.05 12.19 20.52
CA THR A 99 0.71 11.14 21.20
C THR A 99 1.85 10.61 20.35
N ILE A 100 1.52 9.90 19.28
CA ILE A 100 2.51 9.19 18.45
C ILE A 100 3.33 10.17 17.60
N LEU A 101 2.68 11.13 16.99
CA LEU A 101 3.33 12.11 16.13
C LEU A 101 3.83 13.35 16.91
N LYS A 102 3.62 13.42 18.23
CA LYS A 102 4.14 14.45 19.12
C LYS A 102 3.91 15.88 18.60
N ASN A 103 2.71 16.13 18.06
CA ASN A 103 2.31 17.41 17.46
C ASN A 103 3.21 17.91 16.31
N LYS A 104 3.94 17.00 15.64
CA LYS A 104 4.72 17.35 14.45
C LYS A 104 3.82 17.93 13.37
N LYS A 105 4.37 18.88 12.61
CA LYS A 105 3.71 19.46 11.44
C LYS A 105 4.31 18.86 10.18
N TYR A 106 3.45 18.54 9.22
CA TYR A 106 3.84 17.99 7.93
C TYR A 106 3.37 18.91 6.80
N ASP A 107 4.18 19.03 5.75
CA ASP A 107 3.79 19.69 4.50
C ASP A 107 2.89 18.78 3.67
N ILE A 108 3.12 17.45 3.76
CA ILE A 108 2.39 16.42 3.03
C ILE A 108 1.99 15.29 3.98
N GLU A 109 0.76 14.85 3.88
CA GLU A 109 0.24 13.64 4.51
C GLU A 109 -0.16 12.65 3.43
N PHE A 110 0.53 11.53 3.37
CA PHE A 110 0.43 10.54 2.30
C PHE A 110 -0.14 9.22 2.80
N ALA A 111 -1.36 8.89 2.37
CA ALA A 111 -1.94 7.57 2.53
C ALA A 111 -1.37 6.64 1.45
N ALA A 112 -0.38 5.81 1.79
CA ALA A 112 0.25 4.89 0.86
C ALA A 112 -0.69 3.77 0.36
N ILE A 113 -1.84 3.58 1.01
CA ILE A 113 -2.95 2.72 0.56
C ILE A 113 -4.29 3.37 0.90
N HIS A 114 -5.33 2.99 0.16
CA HIS A 114 -6.69 3.52 0.31
C HIS A 114 -7.29 3.37 1.73
N GLY A 115 -6.85 2.39 2.51
CA GLY A 115 -7.36 2.11 3.86
C GLY A 115 -7.13 3.21 4.90
N PHE A 116 -6.24 4.18 4.62
CA PHE A 116 -5.96 5.33 5.50
C PHE A 116 -6.67 6.61 5.07
N ARG A 117 -7.64 6.54 4.13
CA ARG A 117 -8.42 7.68 3.65
C ARG A 117 -8.95 8.54 4.79
N ASP A 118 -9.75 7.94 5.66
CA ASP A 118 -10.49 8.68 6.68
C ASP A 118 -9.55 9.26 7.75
N GLU A 119 -8.47 8.55 8.09
CA GLU A 119 -7.46 9.04 9.03
C GLU A 119 -6.78 10.31 8.50
N ILE A 120 -6.36 10.31 7.23
CA ILE A 120 -5.66 11.44 6.62
C ILE A 120 -6.62 12.60 6.34
N LEU A 121 -7.82 12.34 5.82
CA LEU A 121 -8.80 13.41 5.55
C LEU A 121 -9.30 14.11 6.82
N ASN A 122 -9.40 13.39 7.94
CA ASN A 122 -9.81 13.94 9.24
C ASN A 122 -8.63 14.40 10.11
N SER A 123 -7.43 14.47 9.54
CA SER A 123 -6.23 14.97 10.21
C SER A 123 -6.45 16.38 10.78
N PRO A 124 -5.85 16.71 11.94
CA PRO A 124 -5.91 18.06 12.51
C PRO A 124 -5.08 19.08 11.71
N LEU A 125 -4.17 18.64 10.82
CA LEU A 125 -3.33 19.52 10.01
C LEU A 125 -4.10 20.03 8.79
N LYS A 126 -4.57 21.28 8.87
CA LYS A 126 -5.41 21.87 7.81
C LYS A 126 -4.60 22.35 6.59
N ASN A 127 -3.31 22.68 6.79
CA ASN A 127 -2.47 23.27 5.75
C ASN A 127 -1.56 22.23 5.05
N SER A 128 -1.58 20.96 5.46
CA SER A 128 -0.86 19.90 4.78
C SER A 128 -1.56 19.51 3.49
N LYS A 129 -0.77 19.19 2.45
CA LYS A 129 -1.30 18.56 1.24
C LYS A 129 -1.60 17.10 1.50
N LYS A 130 -2.78 16.64 1.12
CA LYS A 130 -3.24 15.27 1.34
C LYS A 130 -3.17 14.47 0.05
N ILE A 131 -2.44 13.38 0.08
CA ILE A 131 -2.22 12.50 -1.08
C ILE A 131 -2.62 11.08 -0.72
N VAL A 132 -3.23 10.36 -1.66
CA VAL A 132 -3.53 8.93 -1.51
C VAL A 132 -3.03 8.16 -2.71
N TRP A 133 -2.57 6.92 -2.48
CA TRP A 133 -2.17 5.99 -3.54
C TRP A 133 -3.14 4.81 -3.62
N ILE A 134 -3.71 4.62 -4.80
CA ILE A 134 -4.70 3.57 -5.10
C ILE A 134 -4.01 2.48 -5.92
N HIS A 135 -3.86 1.30 -5.32
CA HIS A 135 -3.11 0.17 -5.89
C HIS A 135 -3.98 -0.91 -6.55
N ASN A 136 -5.29 -0.79 -6.51
CA ASN A 136 -6.23 -1.77 -7.07
C ASN A 136 -7.58 -1.11 -7.40
N ASP A 137 -8.35 -1.80 -8.22
CA ASP A 137 -9.75 -1.45 -8.46
C ASP A 137 -10.53 -1.55 -7.14
N LEU A 138 -11.01 -0.41 -6.65
CA LEU A 138 -11.73 -0.33 -5.37
C LEU A 138 -13.07 -1.04 -5.40
N ARG A 139 -13.68 -1.24 -6.57
CA ARG A 139 -14.93 -2.00 -6.73
C ARG A 139 -14.73 -3.52 -6.59
N LYS A 140 -13.48 -3.99 -6.68
CA LYS A 140 -13.10 -5.41 -6.66
C LYS A 140 -12.02 -5.71 -5.64
N THR A 141 -12.11 -5.14 -4.43
CA THR A 141 -11.14 -5.46 -3.38
C THR A 141 -11.53 -6.75 -2.65
N HIS A 142 -10.56 -7.35 -1.99
CA HIS A 142 -10.77 -8.64 -1.31
C HIS A 142 -11.73 -8.55 -0.11
N PHE A 143 -11.66 -7.43 0.65
CA PHE A 143 -12.42 -7.31 1.91
C PHE A 143 -13.69 -6.48 1.79
N HIS A 144 -13.75 -5.53 0.87
CA HIS A 144 -14.86 -4.61 0.73
C HIS A 144 -14.89 -4.03 -0.68
N ASN A 145 -15.99 -4.22 -1.37
CA ASN A 145 -16.24 -3.60 -2.68
C ASN A 145 -16.81 -2.20 -2.45
N TYR A 146 -16.05 -1.19 -2.81
CA TYR A 146 -16.45 0.20 -2.62
C TYR A 146 -17.55 0.58 -3.61
N THR A 147 -18.57 1.25 -3.12
CA THR A 147 -19.59 1.92 -3.93
C THR A 147 -19.04 3.20 -4.55
N ASP A 148 -19.68 3.72 -5.57
CA ASP A 148 -19.30 4.98 -6.20
C ASP A 148 -19.31 6.15 -5.20
N ASN A 149 -20.26 6.17 -4.27
CA ASN A 149 -20.31 7.17 -3.21
C ASN A 149 -19.11 7.10 -2.24
N GLU A 150 -18.61 5.90 -1.97
CA GLU A 150 -17.41 5.71 -1.14
C GLU A 150 -16.14 6.08 -1.88
N ILE A 151 -16.06 5.77 -3.19
CA ILE A 151 -14.94 6.16 -4.06
C ILE A 151 -14.89 7.68 -4.20
N ARG A 152 -16.04 8.33 -4.34
CA ARG A 152 -16.11 9.80 -4.38
C ARG A 152 -15.53 10.51 -3.15
N LYS A 153 -15.50 9.87 -1.98
CA LYS A 153 -14.86 10.46 -0.79
C LYS A 153 -13.35 10.68 -0.97
N PHE A 154 -12.70 9.99 -1.92
CA PHE A 154 -11.29 10.21 -2.23
C PHE A 154 -11.02 11.56 -2.91
N PHE A 155 -12.02 12.20 -3.51
CA PHE A 155 -11.86 13.57 -4.04
C PHE A 155 -11.68 14.64 -2.94
N GLY A 156 -11.73 14.26 -1.67
CA GLY A 156 -11.26 15.10 -0.55
C GLY A 156 -9.73 15.26 -0.51
N PHE A 157 -8.96 14.42 -1.21
CA PHE A 157 -7.51 14.55 -1.32
C PHE A 157 -7.10 15.63 -2.34
N ASP A 158 -5.94 16.27 -2.12
CA ASP A 158 -5.35 17.20 -3.08
C ASP A 158 -4.83 16.46 -4.34
N LYS A 159 -4.32 15.21 -4.15
CA LYS A 159 -3.91 14.32 -5.25
C LYS A 159 -4.31 12.87 -4.96
N ILE A 160 -4.78 12.20 -6.01
CA ILE A 160 -5.14 10.79 -6.02
C ILE A 160 -4.20 10.11 -7.02
N LEU A 161 -3.21 9.37 -6.50
CA LEU A 161 -2.29 8.61 -7.34
C LEU A 161 -2.92 7.29 -7.70
N VAL A 162 -2.91 6.93 -8.97
CA VAL A 162 -3.46 5.67 -9.50
C VAL A 162 -2.41 4.95 -10.34
N ILE A 163 -2.42 3.61 -10.29
CA ILE A 163 -1.34 2.81 -10.88
C ILE A 163 -1.60 2.34 -12.32
N SER A 164 -2.78 2.58 -12.86
CA SER A 164 -3.15 2.12 -14.20
C SER A 164 -4.14 3.05 -14.87
N GLU A 165 -4.21 2.95 -16.20
CA GLU A 165 -5.19 3.68 -17.00
C GLU A 165 -6.63 3.28 -16.65
N HIS A 166 -6.87 2.01 -16.38
CA HIS A 166 -8.19 1.52 -15.99
C HIS A 166 -8.70 2.23 -14.72
N ILE A 167 -7.87 2.24 -13.66
CA ILE A 167 -8.24 2.92 -12.41
C ILE A 167 -8.37 4.44 -12.61
N GLN A 168 -7.52 5.04 -13.46
CA GLN A 168 -7.63 6.46 -13.82
C GLN A 168 -8.99 6.77 -14.43
N LYS A 169 -9.40 6.03 -15.47
CA LYS A 169 -10.70 6.20 -16.13
C LYS A 169 -11.87 6.01 -15.16
N ASP A 170 -11.78 5.05 -14.25
CA ASP A 170 -12.80 4.83 -13.22
C ASP A 170 -12.98 6.05 -12.31
N PHE A 171 -11.88 6.68 -11.88
CA PHE A 171 -11.95 7.91 -11.10
C PHE A 171 -12.42 9.11 -11.93
N GLU A 172 -11.95 9.25 -13.18
CA GLU A 172 -12.36 10.33 -14.08
C GLU A 172 -13.88 10.31 -14.36
N ASN A 173 -14.46 9.11 -14.51
CA ASN A 173 -15.90 8.93 -14.70
C ASN A 173 -16.74 9.36 -13.48
N LEU A 174 -16.12 9.34 -12.29
CA LEU A 174 -16.76 9.78 -11.05
C LEU A 174 -16.51 11.26 -10.74
N ALA A 175 -15.57 11.91 -11.42
CA ALA A 175 -15.27 13.32 -11.22
C ALA A 175 -16.42 14.21 -11.69
N ARG A 176 -16.76 15.24 -10.91
CA ARG A 176 -17.87 16.17 -11.20
C ARG A 176 -17.46 17.34 -12.06
N ASN A 177 -16.18 17.67 -12.09
CA ASN A 177 -15.61 18.82 -12.79
C ASN A 177 -14.12 18.63 -13.07
N GLU A 178 -13.56 19.52 -13.89
CA GLU A 178 -12.15 19.47 -14.26
C GLU A 178 -11.19 19.62 -13.08
N ASN A 179 -11.56 20.34 -12.02
CA ASN A 179 -10.73 20.47 -10.83
C ASN A 179 -10.59 19.10 -10.11
N GLU A 180 -11.65 18.30 -10.01
CA GLU A 180 -11.58 16.93 -9.48
C GLU A 180 -10.75 16.04 -10.40
N LYS A 181 -10.89 16.12 -11.74
CA LYS A 181 -10.05 15.36 -12.70
C LYS A 181 -8.57 15.70 -12.56
N ASN A 182 -8.23 16.96 -12.39
CA ASN A 182 -6.85 17.43 -12.21
C ASN A 182 -6.19 16.95 -10.91
N ARG A 183 -6.95 16.38 -9.98
CA ARG A 183 -6.40 15.73 -8.78
C ARG A 183 -5.92 14.30 -9.06
N ILE A 184 -6.40 13.66 -10.12
CA ILE A 184 -6.03 12.30 -10.49
C ILE A 184 -4.70 12.33 -11.22
N VAL A 185 -3.74 11.55 -10.76
CA VAL A 185 -2.41 11.46 -11.36
C VAL A 185 -2.04 9.99 -11.51
N ARG A 186 -1.77 9.56 -12.74
CA ARG A 186 -1.30 8.21 -13.00
C ARG A 186 0.20 8.12 -12.79
N ILE A 187 0.60 7.22 -11.89
CA ILE A 187 2.00 6.86 -11.63
C ILE A 187 2.08 5.35 -11.59
N TYR A 188 2.77 4.76 -12.55
CA TYR A 188 3.00 3.31 -12.55
C TYR A 188 3.88 2.89 -11.35
N ASN A 189 3.68 1.66 -10.90
CA ASN A 189 4.47 1.12 -9.80
C ASN A 189 5.96 1.13 -10.17
N PRO A 190 6.85 1.70 -9.32
CA PRO A 190 8.27 1.62 -9.53
C PRO A 190 8.76 0.17 -9.41
N LEU A 191 9.67 -0.22 -10.29
CA LEU A 191 10.33 -1.51 -10.29
C LEU A 191 11.83 -1.30 -10.11
N ASP A 192 12.45 -2.10 -9.25
CA ASP A 192 13.91 -2.19 -9.14
C ASP A 192 14.41 -3.15 -10.23
N THR A 193 14.65 -2.59 -11.43
CA THR A 193 15.11 -3.36 -12.60
C THR A 193 16.44 -4.01 -12.36
N ASN A 194 17.35 -3.39 -11.61
CA ASN A 194 18.64 -3.95 -11.28
C ASN A 194 18.51 -5.19 -10.36
N GLU A 195 17.63 -5.12 -9.36
CA GLU A 195 17.32 -6.26 -8.50
C GLU A 195 16.77 -7.44 -9.33
N ILE A 196 15.87 -7.16 -10.27
CA ILE A 196 15.27 -8.18 -11.14
C ILE A 196 16.34 -8.82 -12.04
N LEU A 197 17.15 -8.01 -12.73
CA LEU A 197 18.19 -8.50 -13.64
C LEU A 197 19.26 -9.32 -12.88
N ASN A 198 19.69 -8.86 -11.71
CA ASN A 198 20.65 -9.59 -10.89
C ASN A 198 20.10 -10.96 -10.46
N LYS A 199 18.81 -11.05 -10.12
CA LYS A 199 18.17 -12.32 -9.79
C LYS A 199 17.95 -13.23 -11.02
N ALA A 200 17.72 -12.66 -12.19
CA ALA A 200 17.57 -13.42 -13.43
C ALA A 200 18.87 -14.06 -13.93
N ASN A 201 20.02 -13.48 -13.58
CA ASN A 201 21.34 -13.99 -13.96
C ASN A 201 21.85 -15.17 -13.11
N VAL A 202 21.03 -15.69 -12.19
CA VAL A 202 21.36 -16.90 -11.45
C VAL A 202 21.23 -18.09 -12.40
N ASN A 203 22.29 -18.91 -12.52
CA ASN A 203 22.29 -20.11 -13.35
C ASN A 203 21.15 -21.04 -12.93
N TRP A 204 20.20 -21.25 -13.83
CA TRP A 204 19.17 -22.26 -13.70
C TRP A 204 19.65 -23.53 -14.37
N GLU A 205 19.68 -24.64 -13.67
CA GLU A 205 19.72 -25.94 -14.31
C GLU A 205 18.39 -26.10 -15.06
N SER A 206 18.44 -26.05 -16.39
CA SER A 206 17.25 -26.32 -17.19
C SER A 206 16.86 -27.77 -16.97
N THR A 207 15.65 -28.01 -16.47
CA THR A 207 15.06 -29.33 -16.53
C THR A 207 14.92 -29.69 -18.02
N GLN A 208 15.50 -30.82 -18.44
CA GLN A 208 15.43 -31.32 -19.84
C GLN A 208 14.04 -31.91 -20.16
N ASP A 209 13.01 -31.52 -19.43
CA ASP A 209 11.66 -31.98 -19.70
C ASP A 209 11.12 -31.26 -20.94
N PRO A 210 10.79 -31.97 -22.03
CA PRO A 210 10.24 -31.38 -23.24
C PRO A 210 8.79 -30.85 -23.05
N ALA A 211 8.15 -31.16 -21.93
CA ALA A 211 6.80 -30.68 -21.65
C ALA A 211 6.80 -29.19 -21.27
N PRO A 212 5.81 -28.40 -21.75
CA PRO A 212 5.72 -26.99 -21.40
C PRO A 212 5.43 -26.81 -19.89
N VAL A 213 6.27 -26.02 -19.22
CA VAL A 213 6.11 -25.71 -17.79
C VAL A 213 5.44 -24.35 -17.63
N PHE A 214 4.29 -24.33 -16.95
CA PHE A 214 3.57 -23.11 -16.62
C PHE A 214 3.83 -22.73 -15.17
N ILE A 215 4.23 -21.48 -14.94
CA ILE A 215 4.40 -20.95 -13.59
C ILE A 215 3.39 -19.81 -13.34
N SER A 216 2.80 -19.80 -12.15
CA SER A 216 1.97 -18.71 -11.68
C SER A 216 2.32 -18.37 -10.25
N VAL A 217 2.48 -17.08 -9.96
CA VAL A 217 2.89 -16.59 -8.65
C VAL A 217 1.85 -15.59 -8.12
N GLY A 218 1.39 -15.81 -6.91
CA GLY A 218 0.42 -14.92 -6.27
C GLY A 218 -0.13 -15.50 -4.97
N THR A 219 -0.88 -14.68 -4.25
CA THR A 219 -1.65 -15.15 -3.09
C THR A 219 -2.87 -15.92 -3.57
N VAL A 220 -3.19 -17.05 -2.93
CA VAL A 220 -4.36 -17.86 -3.30
C VAL A 220 -5.65 -17.18 -2.83
N PHE A 221 -6.12 -16.23 -3.62
CA PHE A 221 -7.40 -15.54 -3.44
C PHE A 221 -8.19 -15.54 -4.74
N PRO A 222 -9.54 -15.49 -4.69
CA PRO A 222 -10.41 -15.47 -5.87
C PRO A 222 -10.03 -14.40 -6.89
N GLN A 223 -9.56 -13.23 -6.42
CA GLN A 223 -9.11 -12.12 -7.26
C GLN A 223 -7.94 -12.51 -8.20
N LYS A 224 -7.11 -13.50 -7.82
CA LYS A 224 -5.97 -13.96 -8.63
C LYS A 224 -6.34 -15.04 -9.66
N GLY A 225 -7.52 -15.62 -9.53
CA GLY A 225 -8.08 -16.54 -10.53
C GLY A 225 -7.38 -17.89 -10.63
N PHE A 226 -6.71 -18.36 -9.58
CA PHE A 226 -6.07 -19.69 -9.57
C PHE A 226 -7.07 -20.82 -9.81
N ASP A 227 -8.30 -20.68 -9.33
CA ASP A 227 -9.41 -21.60 -9.60
C ASP A 227 -9.71 -21.73 -11.10
N ARG A 228 -9.66 -20.61 -11.83
CA ARG A 228 -9.83 -20.58 -13.29
C ARG A 228 -8.62 -21.17 -14.01
N LEU A 229 -7.41 -20.86 -13.52
CA LEU A 229 -6.17 -21.39 -14.08
C LEU A 229 -6.15 -22.94 -14.00
N LEU A 230 -6.54 -23.51 -12.86
CA LEU A 230 -6.64 -24.97 -12.68
C LEU A 230 -7.64 -25.61 -13.66
N LYS A 231 -8.78 -24.98 -13.91
CA LYS A 231 -9.76 -25.46 -14.91
C LYS A 231 -9.20 -25.42 -16.33
N VAL A 232 -8.45 -24.38 -16.68
CA VAL A 232 -7.77 -24.30 -17.99
C VAL A 232 -6.72 -25.40 -18.11
N HIS A 233 -5.90 -25.60 -17.08
CA HIS A 233 -4.89 -26.66 -17.07
C HIS A 233 -5.52 -28.05 -17.21
N GLN A 234 -6.59 -28.37 -16.47
CA GLN A 234 -7.33 -29.62 -16.60
C GLN A 234 -7.82 -29.83 -18.04
N ARG A 235 -8.33 -28.77 -18.68
CA ARG A 235 -8.81 -28.85 -20.07
C ARG A 235 -7.67 -29.13 -21.05
N LEU A 236 -6.53 -28.47 -20.91
CA LEU A 236 -5.36 -28.74 -21.73
C LEU A 236 -4.90 -30.21 -21.63
N LEU A 237 -4.85 -30.76 -20.40
CA LEU A 237 -4.50 -32.18 -20.20
C LEU A 237 -5.51 -33.14 -20.91
N HIS A 238 -6.81 -32.81 -20.91
CA HIS A 238 -7.81 -33.62 -21.65
C HIS A 238 -7.65 -33.49 -23.16
N GLU A 239 -7.14 -32.40 -23.67
CA GLU A 239 -6.89 -32.18 -25.10
C GLU A 239 -5.51 -32.69 -25.56
N GLY A 240 -4.72 -33.28 -24.64
CA GLY A 240 -3.44 -33.96 -24.96
C GLY A 240 -2.21 -33.05 -24.98
N PHE A 241 -2.29 -31.88 -24.30
CA PHE A 241 -1.17 -30.96 -24.12
C PHE A 241 -0.44 -31.21 -22.80
#